data_8e7af38b79b3e75b42c6cd70a311a163
#
_entry.id   8e7af38b79b3e75b42c6cd70a311a163
#
_cell.length_a   1.000
_cell.length_b   1.000
_cell.length_c   1.000
_cell.angle_alpha   90.00
_cell.angle_beta   90.00
_cell.angle_gamma   90.00
#
_symmetry.space_group_name_H-M   'P 1'
#
loop_
_entity.id
_entity.type
_entity.pdbx_description
1 polymer ?
#
loop_
_entity_poly.entity_id
_entity_poly.type
_entity_poly.pdbx_seq_one_letter_code
_entity_poly.pdbx_strand_id
1 'polypeptide(L)'
;MIELLRALCAPAGVSGDERAAAEAAAEILRPLGEVSFTPLGGVACRVSSAAADAPLVLLTAHLDEIGLMVIRVTRDGFLKAAPCGGADRRSLAGARVTVHTESGPVPGVVGSVPPHLADETNKGYPKAEDLWIDLGLSGEEAARLVSPGDRISFGGAFRRLLGDRVSM
;
A
#
# COMPACT_ATOMS: atom_id res chain seq x y z
N MET A 1 -9.04 10.03 18.09
CA MET A 1 -9.46 9.25 16.90
C MET A 1 -8.65 9.61 15.66
N ILE A 2 -8.57 10.87 15.23
CA ILE A 2 -7.83 11.27 14.01
C ILE A 2 -6.34 10.87 14.07
N GLU A 3 -5.67 11.09 15.19
CA GLU A 3 -4.25 10.71 15.34
C GLU A 3 -4.05 9.19 15.34
N LEU A 4 -5.02 8.43 15.86
CA LEU A 4 -5.01 6.97 15.79
C LEU A 4 -5.12 6.49 14.33
N LEU A 5 -6.06 7.07 13.56
CA LEU A 5 -6.17 6.78 12.13
C LEU A 5 -4.90 7.14 11.39
N ARG A 6 -4.31 8.30 11.68
CA ARG A 6 -3.03 8.72 11.08
C ARG A 6 -1.93 7.69 11.36
N ALA A 7 -1.79 7.24 12.60
CA ALA A 7 -0.75 6.29 12.99
C ALA A 7 -0.92 4.93 12.31
N LEU A 8 -2.17 4.47 12.13
CA LEU A 8 -2.46 3.21 11.45
C LEU A 8 -2.30 3.28 9.92
N CYS A 9 -2.56 4.46 9.34
CA CYS A 9 -2.54 4.66 7.88
C CYS A 9 -1.20 5.21 7.36
N ALA A 10 -0.26 5.60 8.23
CA ALA A 10 1.03 6.15 7.81
C ALA A 10 2.01 5.08 7.30
N PRO A 11 2.11 3.88 7.92
CA PRO A 11 2.96 2.82 7.41
C PRO A 11 2.36 2.21 6.15
N ALA A 12 3.20 1.88 5.18
CA ALA A 12 2.78 1.07 4.05
C ALA A 12 2.40 -0.34 4.50
N GLY A 13 1.35 -0.89 3.92
CA GLY A 13 0.83 -2.21 4.26
C GLY A 13 0.19 -2.90 3.04
N VAL A 14 0.85 -2.84 1.88
CA VAL A 14 0.35 -3.53 0.68
C VAL A 14 0.33 -5.03 0.91
N SER A 15 -0.74 -5.71 0.46
CA SER A 15 -0.94 -7.15 0.64
C SER A 15 0.34 -7.96 0.35
N GLY A 16 0.78 -8.74 1.35
CA GLY A 16 2.01 -9.53 1.34
C GLY A 16 3.28 -8.78 1.80
N ASP A 17 3.14 -7.53 2.25
CA ASP A 17 4.20 -6.76 2.92
C ASP A 17 3.58 -5.82 3.98
N GLU A 18 2.82 -6.41 4.91
CA GLU A 18 2.08 -5.70 5.94
C GLU A 18 2.89 -5.46 7.22
N ARG A 19 4.18 -5.78 7.24
CA ARG A 19 5.01 -5.76 8.45
C ARG A 19 4.96 -4.41 9.16
N ALA A 20 5.17 -3.31 8.44
CA ALA A 20 5.19 -1.97 9.03
C ALA A 20 3.82 -1.58 9.62
N ALA A 21 2.73 -1.94 8.93
CA ALA A 21 1.37 -1.72 9.41
C ALA A 21 1.07 -2.58 10.66
N ALA A 22 1.52 -3.84 10.67
CA ALA A 22 1.36 -4.74 11.82
C ALA A 22 2.14 -4.25 13.06
N GLU A 23 3.36 -3.75 12.88
CA GLU A 23 4.16 -3.16 13.96
C GLU A 23 3.49 -1.91 14.52
N ALA A 24 2.97 -1.02 13.68
CA ALA A 24 2.22 0.16 14.14
C ALA A 24 0.95 -0.21 14.90
N ALA A 25 0.20 -1.20 14.42
CA ALA A 25 -0.96 -1.71 15.14
C ALA A 25 -0.57 -2.34 16.50
N ALA A 26 0.52 -3.10 16.54
CA ALA A 26 1.05 -3.70 17.75
C ALA A 26 1.39 -2.65 18.82
N GLU A 27 2.06 -1.54 18.45
CA GLU A 27 2.37 -0.45 19.38
C GLU A 27 1.10 0.17 20.01
N ILE A 28 0.05 0.33 19.19
CA ILE A 28 -1.23 0.86 19.67
C ILE A 28 -1.95 -0.11 20.60
N LEU A 29 -1.80 -1.41 20.36
CA LEU A 29 -2.47 -2.47 21.12
C LEU A 29 -1.75 -2.83 22.43
N ARG A 30 -0.43 -2.64 22.53
CA ARG A 30 0.38 -2.99 23.73
C ARG A 30 -0.17 -2.47 25.06
N PRO A 31 -0.68 -1.22 25.15
CA PRO A 31 -1.24 -0.73 26.41
C PRO A 31 -2.53 -1.44 26.83
N LEU A 32 -3.18 -2.18 25.92
CA LEU A 32 -4.48 -2.83 26.16
C LEU A 32 -4.34 -4.28 26.62
N GLY A 33 -3.25 -4.95 26.27
CA GLY A 33 -3.09 -6.36 26.60
C GLY A 33 -1.81 -7.00 26.04
N GLU A 34 -1.78 -8.33 26.06
CA GLU A 34 -0.68 -9.11 25.53
C GLU A 34 -0.73 -9.17 24.02
N VAL A 35 0.32 -8.64 23.36
CA VAL A 35 0.43 -8.58 21.90
C VAL A 35 1.33 -9.69 21.38
N SER A 36 0.88 -10.36 20.32
CA SER A 36 1.64 -11.39 19.60
C SER A 36 1.44 -11.26 18.10
N PHE A 37 2.38 -11.81 17.32
CA PHE A 37 2.28 -11.87 15.87
C PHE A 37 1.96 -13.29 15.43
N THR A 38 1.10 -13.40 14.43
CA THR A 38 0.80 -14.69 13.81
C THR A 38 1.88 -15.07 12.78
N PRO A 39 2.00 -16.36 12.41
CA PRO A 39 2.93 -16.80 11.37
C PRO A 39 2.70 -16.14 10.00
N LEU A 40 1.50 -15.64 9.74
CA LEU A 40 1.14 -14.94 8.50
C LEU A 40 1.31 -13.42 8.59
N GLY A 41 1.95 -12.89 9.66
CA GLY A 41 2.20 -11.46 9.82
C GLY A 41 1.05 -10.66 10.45
N GLY A 42 -0.08 -11.30 10.78
CA GLY A 42 -1.14 -10.63 11.51
C GLY A 42 -0.75 -10.34 12.96
N VAL A 43 -1.37 -9.33 13.58
CA VAL A 43 -1.17 -8.96 14.98
C VAL A 43 -2.41 -9.34 15.80
N ALA A 44 -2.19 -9.93 16.96
CA ALA A 44 -3.24 -10.29 17.92
C ALA A 44 -2.95 -9.62 19.26
N CYS A 45 -4.00 -9.13 19.93
CA CYS A 45 -3.91 -8.61 21.28
C CYS A 45 -4.94 -9.32 22.17
N ARG A 46 -4.47 -9.95 23.23
CA ARG A 46 -5.32 -10.62 24.23
C ARG A 46 -5.53 -9.70 25.41
N VAL A 47 -6.76 -9.25 25.58
CA VAL A 47 -7.18 -8.47 26.76
C VAL A 47 -7.78 -9.42 27.78
N SER A 48 -7.26 -9.42 28.99
CA SER A 48 -7.75 -10.28 30.07
C SER A 48 -9.02 -9.69 30.71
N SER A 49 -9.96 -10.56 31.08
CA SER A 49 -11.12 -10.20 31.90
C SER A 49 -10.85 -10.53 33.37
N ALA A 50 -11.40 -9.70 34.25
CA ALA A 50 -11.41 -9.99 35.68
C ALA A 50 -12.44 -11.11 36.08
N ALA A 51 -13.42 -11.37 35.21
CA ALA A 51 -14.44 -12.42 35.46
C ALA A 51 -13.90 -13.79 35.02
N ALA A 52 -13.98 -14.79 35.92
CA ALA A 52 -13.46 -16.12 35.68
C ALA A 52 -14.16 -16.84 34.50
N ASP A 53 -15.46 -16.62 34.36
CA ASP A 53 -16.29 -17.26 33.33
C ASP A 53 -16.64 -16.31 32.16
N ALA A 54 -15.81 -15.29 31.91
CA ALA A 54 -16.04 -14.38 30.82
C ALA A 54 -15.98 -15.10 29.47
N PRO A 55 -16.95 -14.90 28.57
CA PRO A 55 -16.89 -15.47 27.22
C PRO A 55 -15.73 -14.85 26.43
N LEU A 56 -15.09 -15.68 25.61
CA LEU A 56 -14.09 -15.18 24.67
C LEU A 56 -14.78 -14.52 23.48
N VAL A 57 -14.50 -13.23 23.28
CA VAL A 57 -14.98 -12.47 22.11
C VAL A 57 -13.77 -12.17 21.22
N LEU A 58 -13.85 -12.52 19.94
CA LEU A 58 -12.83 -12.21 18.94
C LEU A 58 -13.31 -11.06 18.06
N LEU A 59 -12.56 -9.97 18.05
CA LEU A 59 -12.71 -8.86 17.11
C LEU A 59 -11.66 -8.99 16.01
N THR A 60 -12.07 -8.96 14.76
CA THR A 60 -11.16 -9.08 13.61
C THR A 60 -11.32 -7.91 12.64
N ALA A 61 -10.22 -7.45 12.08
CA ALA A 61 -10.18 -6.48 11.00
C ALA A 61 -8.97 -6.81 10.10
N HIS A 62 -9.06 -6.47 8.80
CA HIS A 62 -7.90 -6.60 7.92
C HIS A 62 -6.90 -5.46 8.16
N LEU A 63 -5.64 -5.72 7.83
CA LEU A 63 -4.53 -4.80 8.06
C LEU A 63 -3.94 -4.27 6.75
N ASP A 64 -4.10 -5.04 5.68
CA ASP A 64 -3.55 -4.71 4.38
C ASP A 64 -4.30 -3.59 3.66
N GLU A 65 -3.58 -2.93 2.78
CA GLU A 65 -4.10 -1.95 1.84
C GLU A 65 -3.94 -2.42 0.39
N ILE A 66 -4.74 -1.87 -0.50
CA ILE A 66 -4.58 -2.07 -1.95
C ILE A 66 -3.31 -1.39 -2.44
N GLY A 67 -2.64 -2.03 -3.40
CA GLY A 67 -1.44 -1.47 -4.02
C GLY A 67 -1.13 -2.12 -5.34
N LEU A 68 0.13 -2.04 -5.74
CA LEU A 68 0.67 -2.73 -6.91
C LEU A 68 1.92 -3.51 -6.50
N MET A 69 2.35 -4.42 -7.37
CA MET A 69 3.60 -5.16 -7.23
C MET A 69 4.39 -5.06 -8.52
N VAL A 70 5.69 -4.78 -8.42
CA VAL A 70 6.59 -4.74 -9.57
C VAL A 70 6.67 -6.12 -10.22
N ILE A 71 6.41 -6.18 -11.53
CA ILE A 71 6.59 -7.39 -12.34
C ILE A 71 7.96 -7.38 -13.01
N ARG A 72 8.36 -6.23 -13.54
CA ARG A 72 9.64 -6.06 -14.22
C ARG A 72 10.04 -4.60 -14.35
N VAL A 73 11.33 -4.37 -14.49
CA VAL A 73 11.95 -3.10 -14.93
C VAL A 73 12.18 -3.17 -16.43
N THR A 74 11.81 -2.13 -17.17
CA THR A 74 12.07 -2.03 -18.62
C THR A 74 13.48 -1.49 -18.89
N ARG A 75 13.97 -1.65 -20.12
CA ARG A 75 15.27 -1.11 -20.53
C ARG A 75 15.35 0.42 -20.43
N ASP A 76 14.21 1.10 -20.54
CA ASP A 76 14.09 2.56 -20.49
C ASP A 76 13.88 3.10 -19.06
N GLY A 77 13.87 2.23 -18.03
CA GLY A 77 13.75 2.61 -16.62
C GLY A 77 12.31 2.64 -16.08
N PHE A 78 11.32 2.34 -16.90
CA PHE A 78 9.93 2.23 -16.42
C PHE A 78 9.68 0.90 -15.73
N LEU A 79 8.77 0.91 -14.75
CA LEU A 79 8.30 -0.32 -14.12
C LEU A 79 6.98 -0.77 -14.75
N LYS A 80 6.83 -2.08 -14.90
CA LYS A 80 5.55 -2.75 -15.10
C LYS A 80 5.11 -3.38 -13.79
N ALA A 81 3.82 -3.24 -13.47
CA ALA A 81 3.28 -3.69 -12.20
C ALA A 81 1.97 -4.45 -12.38
N ALA A 82 1.68 -5.35 -11.44
CA ALA A 82 0.40 -6.02 -11.28
C ALA A 82 -0.37 -5.44 -10.09
N PRO A 83 -1.71 -5.45 -10.11
CA PRO A 83 -2.50 -5.01 -8.96
C PRO A 83 -2.39 -6.00 -7.79
N CYS A 84 -2.27 -5.48 -6.58
CA CYS A 84 -2.49 -6.16 -5.32
C CYS A 84 -3.81 -5.65 -4.75
N GLY A 85 -4.87 -6.46 -4.83
CA GLY A 85 -6.22 -6.03 -4.47
C GLY A 85 -6.93 -5.25 -5.58
N GLY A 86 -8.04 -4.63 -5.23
CA GLY A 86 -8.98 -4.00 -6.17
C GLY A 86 -8.70 -2.53 -6.44
N ALA A 87 -7.56 -2.19 -7.05
CA ALA A 87 -7.26 -0.81 -7.42
C ALA A 87 -8.23 -0.29 -8.50
N ASP A 88 -8.82 0.89 -8.25
CA ASP A 88 -9.71 1.53 -9.22
C ASP A 88 -8.91 2.08 -10.40
N ARG A 89 -9.07 1.47 -11.56
CA ARG A 89 -8.34 1.84 -12.79
C ARG A 89 -8.53 3.29 -13.22
N ARG A 90 -9.64 3.92 -12.81
CA ARG A 90 -9.93 5.32 -13.12
C ARG A 90 -9.00 6.29 -12.42
N SER A 91 -8.47 5.90 -11.27
CA SER A 91 -7.59 6.73 -10.42
C SER A 91 -6.10 6.43 -10.58
N LEU A 92 -5.73 5.43 -11.38
CA LEU A 92 -4.33 5.02 -11.50
C LEU A 92 -3.48 6.00 -12.32
N ALA A 93 -3.98 6.46 -13.46
CA ALA A 93 -3.21 7.36 -14.34
C ALA A 93 -2.90 8.69 -13.63
N GLY A 94 -1.63 9.05 -13.57
CA GLY A 94 -1.14 10.24 -12.86
C GLY A 94 -1.05 10.09 -11.34
N ALA A 95 -1.39 8.91 -10.79
CA ALA A 95 -1.23 8.66 -9.36
C ALA A 95 0.23 8.71 -8.94
N ARG A 96 0.50 9.37 -7.82
CA ARG A 96 1.80 9.28 -7.14
C ARG A 96 1.87 7.97 -6.39
N VAL A 97 3.00 7.31 -6.48
CA VAL A 97 3.25 6.02 -5.84
C VAL A 97 4.59 6.02 -5.13
N THR A 98 4.74 5.08 -4.22
CA THR A 98 6.02 4.79 -3.57
C THR A 98 6.34 3.31 -3.79
N VAL A 99 7.48 3.03 -4.39
CA VAL A 99 8.02 1.67 -4.52
C VAL A 99 8.83 1.36 -3.28
N HIS A 100 8.48 0.29 -2.58
CA HIS A 100 9.16 -0.15 -1.36
C HIS A 100 10.25 -1.16 -1.74
N THR A 101 11.48 -0.66 -1.88
CA THR A 101 12.64 -1.46 -2.24
C THR A 101 13.44 -1.86 -1.01
N GLU A 102 14.35 -2.82 -1.15
CA GLU A 102 15.29 -3.20 -0.09
C GLU A 102 16.14 -2.03 0.40
N SER A 103 16.47 -1.10 -0.50
CA SER A 103 17.26 0.11 -0.19
C SER A 103 16.43 1.25 0.40
N GLY A 104 15.12 1.09 0.50
CA GLY A 104 14.18 2.08 1.01
C GLY A 104 13.15 2.55 -0.02
N PRO A 105 12.27 3.49 0.36
CA PRO A 105 11.18 3.94 -0.48
C PRO A 105 11.67 4.82 -1.64
N VAL A 106 11.19 4.52 -2.85
CA VAL A 106 11.48 5.27 -4.08
C VAL A 106 10.19 5.89 -4.62
N PRO A 107 10.11 7.22 -4.77
CA PRO A 107 8.92 7.86 -5.32
C PRO A 107 8.78 7.61 -6.81
N GLY A 108 7.53 7.52 -7.29
CA GLY A 108 7.22 7.36 -8.70
C GLY A 108 5.87 7.93 -9.08
N VAL A 109 5.60 7.95 -10.37
CA VAL A 109 4.32 8.40 -10.94
C VAL A 109 3.82 7.36 -11.94
N VAL A 110 2.53 7.06 -11.89
CA VAL A 110 1.89 6.17 -12.86
C VAL A 110 1.66 6.93 -14.16
N GLY A 111 2.33 6.53 -15.22
CA GLY A 111 2.17 7.07 -16.57
C GLY A 111 1.05 6.36 -17.34
N SER A 112 0.48 7.05 -18.29
CA SER A 112 -0.50 6.51 -19.23
C SER A 112 -0.34 7.14 -20.61
N VAL A 113 -0.86 6.46 -21.64
CA VAL A 113 -0.90 7.05 -22.99
C VAL A 113 -1.85 8.25 -22.97
N PRO A 114 -1.40 9.44 -23.45
CA PRO A 114 -2.27 10.61 -23.56
C PRO A 114 -3.48 10.31 -24.44
N PRO A 115 -4.66 10.88 -24.18
CA PRO A 115 -5.88 10.59 -24.94
C PRO A 115 -5.76 10.79 -26.45
N HIS A 116 -4.97 11.78 -26.91
CA HIS A 116 -4.76 12.07 -28.33
C HIS A 116 -3.81 11.09 -29.04
N LEU A 117 -3.12 10.23 -28.30
CA LEU A 117 -2.27 9.14 -28.81
C LEU A 117 -2.87 7.76 -28.51
N ALA A 118 -3.98 7.72 -27.80
CA ALA A 118 -4.67 6.47 -27.51
C ALA A 118 -5.43 5.98 -28.74
N ASP A 119 -5.50 4.68 -28.93
CA ASP A 119 -6.31 4.06 -29.97
C ASP A 119 -7.81 4.35 -29.71
N GLU A 120 -8.49 4.98 -30.69
CA GLU A 120 -9.91 5.31 -30.61
C GLU A 120 -10.82 4.09 -30.41
N THR A 121 -10.33 2.90 -30.73
CA THR A 121 -11.05 1.64 -30.53
C THR A 121 -11.04 1.17 -29.08
N ASN A 122 -10.08 1.63 -28.27
CA ASN A 122 -9.94 1.27 -26.85
C ASN A 122 -10.49 2.38 -25.94
N LYS A 123 -11.80 2.51 -25.89
CA LYS A 123 -12.52 3.53 -25.09
C LYS A 123 -12.58 3.22 -23.58
N GLY A 124 -11.90 2.19 -23.09
CA GLY A 124 -11.87 1.80 -21.68
C GLY A 124 -10.75 2.47 -20.90
N TYR A 125 -10.86 2.42 -19.57
CA TYR A 125 -9.70 2.76 -18.72
C TYR A 125 -8.61 1.71 -18.89
N PRO A 126 -7.33 2.12 -18.97
CA PRO A 126 -6.21 1.20 -19.13
C PRO A 126 -6.19 0.18 -17.96
N LYS A 127 -5.81 -1.06 -18.24
CA LYS A 127 -5.56 -2.03 -17.19
C LYS A 127 -4.27 -1.67 -16.46
N ALA A 128 -4.10 -2.14 -15.23
CA ALA A 128 -2.87 -1.87 -14.46
C ALA A 128 -1.61 -2.36 -15.20
N GLU A 129 -1.72 -3.47 -15.93
CA GLU A 129 -0.63 -4.06 -16.71
C GLU A 129 -0.22 -3.21 -17.93
N ASP A 130 -1.14 -2.38 -18.44
CA ASP A 130 -0.90 -1.49 -19.58
C ASP A 130 -0.22 -0.19 -19.15
N LEU A 131 -0.29 0.15 -17.87
CA LEU A 131 0.35 1.32 -17.29
C LEU A 131 1.85 1.07 -17.10
N TRP A 132 2.57 2.13 -16.92
CA TRP A 132 3.97 2.11 -16.49
C TRP A 132 4.17 3.08 -15.33
N ILE A 133 5.19 2.81 -14.54
CA ILE A 133 5.56 3.69 -13.44
C ILE A 133 6.91 4.30 -13.79
N ASP A 134 6.96 5.61 -13.73
CA ASP A 134 8.14 6.41 -13.97
C ASP A 134 8.76 6.80 -12.63
N LEU A 135 10.03 6.48 -12.45
CA LEU A 135 10.84 6.83 -11.28
C LEU A 135 11.79 8.00 -11.57
N GLY A 136 11.84 8.49 -12.81
CA GLY A 136 12.81 9.48 -13.25
C GLY A 136 14.24 8.91 -13.35
N LEU A 137 14.40 7.60 -13.49
CA LEU A 137 15.68 6.90 -13.53
C LEU A 137 15.93 6.28 -14.90
N SER A 138 17.21 6.11 -15.26
CA SER A 138 17.60 5.28 -16.39
C SER A 138 17.31 3.80 -16.11
N GLY A 139 17.28 2.96 -17.17
CA GLY A 139 17.04 1.53 -17.02
C GLY A 139 18.06 0.83 -16.14
N GLU A 140 19.31 1.25 -16.20
CA GLU A 140 20.40 0.68 -15.39
C GLU A 140 20.26 1.07 -13.91
N GLU A 141 19.91 2.33 -13.62
CA GLU A 141 19.68 2.81 -12.26
C GLU A 141 18.45 2.15 -11.64
N ALA A 142 17.33 2.12 -12.38
CA ALA A 142 16.11 1.47 -11.93
C ALA A 142 16.31 -0.03 -11.65
N ALA A 143 17.04 -0.74 -12.52
CA ALA A 143 17.33 -2.17 -12.33
C ALA A 143 18.27 -2.47 -11.15
N ARG A 144 19.05 -1.48 -10.69
CA ARG A 144 19.87 -1.62 -9.47
C ARG A 144 19.06 -1.42 -8.19
N LEU A 145 18.01 -0.61 -8.25
CA LEU A 145 17.25 -0.22 -7.07
C LEU A 145 15.99 -1.04 -6.88
N VAL A 146 15.36 -1.47 -7.96
CA VAL A 146 14.03 -2.08 -7.93
C VAL A 146 14.09 -3.52 -8.42
N SER A 147 13.44 -4.40 -7.69
CA SER A 147 13.32 -5.82 -7.99
C SER A 147 11.88 -6.24 -8.29
N PRO A 148 11.67 -7.23 -9.18
CA PRO A 148 10.36 -7.87 -9.26
C PRO A 148 9.92 -8.40 -7.89
N GLY A 149 8.68 -8.11 -7.51
CA GLY A 149 8.14 -8.43 -6.19
C GLY A 149 8.07 -7.26 -5.23
N ASP A 150 8.82 -6.17 -5.46
CA ASP A 150 8.71 -4.95 -4.65
C ASP A 150 7.27 -4.43 -4.65
N ARG A 151 6.78 -4.06 -3.48
CA ARG A 151 5.44 -3.53 -3.31
C ARG A 151 5.39 -2.05 -3.62
N ILE A 152 4.24 -1.61 -4.10
CA ILE A 152 4.01 -0.22 -4.49
C ILE A 152 2.74 0.26 -3.82
N SER A 153 2.87 1.20 -2.91
CA SER A 153 1.73 1.88 -2.28
C SER A 153 1.34 3.13 -3.05
N PHE A 154 0.05 3.49 -2.95
CA PHE A 154 -0.43 4.75 -3.49
C PHE A 154 -0.04 5.89 -2.55
N GLY A 155 0.56 6.94 -3.11
CA GLY A 155 1.01 8.11 -2.37
C GLY A 155 -0.17 9.02 -2.03
N GLY A 156 -0.79 8.79 -0.89
CA GLY A 156 -1.73 9.71 -0.27
C GLY A 156 -1.12 10.32 0.99
N ALA A 157 -1.08 11.65 1.10
CA ALA A 157 -0.77 12.26 2.38
C ALA A 157 -2.04 12.26 3.23
N PHE A 158 -1.96 11.74 4.46
CA PHE A 158 -3.05 11.87 5.42
C PHE A 158 -3.35 13.35 5.66
N ARG A 159 -4.54 13.79 5.27
CA ARG A 159 -4.95 15.20 5.37
C ARG A 159 -6.23 15.33 6.18
N ARG A 160 -6.23 16.28 7.11
CA ARG A 160 -7.47 16.73 7.75
C ARG A 160 -8.17 17.69 6.80
N LEU A 161 -9.41 17.40 6.49
CA LEU A 161 -10.32 18.26 5.72
C LEU A 161 -11.07 19.19 6.67
N LEU A 162 -11.92 20.05 6.12
CA LEU A 162 -12.80 20.90 6.91
C LEU A 162 -13.75 20.03 7.77
N GLY A 163 -13.91 20.43 9.03
CA GLY A 163 -14.60 19.65 10.05
C GLY A 163 -13.75 18.48 10.56
N ASP A 164 -14.37 17.41 11.03
CA ASP A 164 -13.73 16.21 11.59
C ASP A 164 -13.61 15.08 10.56
N ARG A 165 -13.28 15.44 9.32
CA ARG A 165 -13.06 14.50 8.23
C ARG A 165 -11.58 14.42 7.87
N VAL A 166 -11.18 13.25 7.38
CA VAL A 166 -9.83 12.99 6.90
C VAL A 166 -9.86 12.39 5.51
N SER A 167 -8.79 12.60 4.76
CA SER A 167 -8.53 11.97 3.47
C SER A 167 -7.11 11.39 3.49
N MET A 168 -6.95 10.31 2.79
CA MET A 168 -5.68 9.63 2.57
C MET A 168 -5.59 9.21 1.11
#